data_4eeadc31584ae3453fdb78eb97e48ec4
#
_entry.id   4eeadc31584ae3453fdb78eb97e48ec4
#
_cell.length_a   1.000
_cell.length_b   1.000
_cell.length_c   1.000
_cell.angle_alpha   90.00
_cell.angle_beta   90.00
_cell.angle_gamma   90.00
#
_symmetry.space_group_name_H-M   'P 1'
#
loop_
_entity.id
_entity.type
_entity.pdbx_description
1 polymer ?
#
loop_
_entity_poly.entity_id
_entity_poly.type
_entity_poly.pdbx_seq_one_letter_code
_entity_poly.pdbx_strand_id
1 'polypeptide(L)'
;PEGSSKTFNSSIVNFEKGATTGWHTHKSDQMLVVTAGVGIVADESHEQEITVGDVVHVLQGENHWHGARANSYMSHITITAAE
;
A
#
# COMPACT_ATOMS: atom_id res chain seq x y z
N PRO A 1 -15.15 19.19 -8.55
CA PRO A 1 -16.32 19.31 -7.67
C PRO A 1 -16.06 18.72 -6.30
N GLU A 2 -16.68 19.33 -5.36
CA GLU A 2 -16.46 19.02 -3.96
C GLU A 2 -16.84 17.58 -3.61
N GLY A 3 -17.90 17.06 -4.20
CA GLY A 3 -18.38 15.75 -3.89
C GLY A 3 -17.38 14.65 -4.21
N SER A 4 -16.71 14.76 -5.35
CA SER A 4 -15.76 13.73 -5.74
C SER A 4 -14.49 13.77 -4.87
N SER A 5 -14.05 14.97 -4.46
CA SER A 5 -12.85 15.06 -3.62
C SER A 5 -13.09 14.59 -2.19
N LYS A 6 -14.34 14.46 -1.77
CA LYS A 6 -14.70 13.95 -0.46
C LYS A 6 -14.85 12.44 -0.43
N THR A 7 -14.83 11.79 -1.58
CA THR A 7 -15.08 10.35 -1.68
C THR A 7 -13.82 9.53 -1.43
N PHE A 8 -12.66 10.03 -1.84
CA PHE A 8 -11.41 9.31 -1.73
C PHE A 8 -10.29 10.23 -1.24
N ASN A 9 -9.39 9.64 -0.49
CA ASN A 9 -8.11 10.24 -0.16
C ASN A 9 -7.00 9.47 -0.88
N SER A 10 -5.97 10.18 -1.26
CA SER A 10 -4.80 9.54 -1.84
C SER A 10 -3.53 10.16 -1.29
N SER A 11 -2.49 9.35 -1.20
CA SER A 11 -1.18 9.80 -0.76
C SER A 11 -0.10 8.98 -1.43
N ILE A 12 1.08 9.58 -1.57
CA ILE A 12 2.24 8.88 -2.10
C ILE A 12 3.11 8.47 -0.92
N VAL A 13 3.51 7.21 -0.91
CA VAL A 13 4.36 6.65 0.15
C VAL A 13 5.62 6.12 -0.50
N ASN A 14 6.77 6.52 0.04
CA ASN A 14 8.07 6.11 -0.47
C ASN A 14 8.81 5.29 0.60
N PHE A 15 9.40 4.19 0.16
CA PHE A 15 10.21 3.33 1.03
C PHE A 15 11.62 3.27 0.50
N GLU A 16 12.59 3.49 1.37
CA GLU A 16 13.99 3.20 1.07
C GLU A 16 14.22 1.69 1.06
N LYS A 17 15.39 1.27 0.60
CA LYS A 17 15.74 -0.15 0.50
C LYS A 17 15.49 -0.86 1.81
N GLY A 18 14.68 -1.91 1.76
CA GLY A 18 14.38 -2.75 2.89
C GLY A 18 13.44 -2.15 3.94
N ALA A 19 12.99 -0.93 3.77
CA ALA A 19 12.09 -0.29 4.73
C ALA A 19 10.68 -0.87 4.62
N THR A 20 10.02 -1.05 5.75
CA THR A 20 8.65 -1.59 5.80
C THR A 20 7.81 -0.80 6.78
N THR A 21 6.49 -0.98 6.68
CA THR A 21 5.55 -0.35 7.61
C THR A 21 5.49 -1.05 8.96
N GLY A 22 5.86 -2.33 9.01
CA GLY A 22 5.50 -3.18 10.15
C GLY A 22 4.04 -3.62 10.05
N TRP A 23 3.66 -4.52 10.96
CA TRP A 23 2.31 -5.06 11.00
C TRP A 23 1.31 -3.99 11.43
N HIS A 24 0.21 -3.90 10.71
CA HIS A 24 -0.86 -2.95 11.06
C HIS A 24 -2.18 -3.34 10.41
N THR A 25 -3.27 -2.74 10.90
CA THR A 25 -4.60 -2.88 10.34
C THR A 25 -5.17 -1.52 10.04
N HIS A 26 -6.20 -1.48 9.19
CA HIS A 26 -6.87 -0.25 8.81
C HIS A 26 -8.36 -0.32 9.08
N LYS A 27 -8.97 0.84 9.25
CA LYS A 27 -10.41 0.95 9.50
C LYS A 27 -11.26 0.89 8.25
N SER A 28 -10.63 1.00 7.09
CA SER A 28 -11.33 0.93 5.80
C SER A 28 -10.44 0.22 4.80
N ASP A 29 -11.04 -0.24 3.72
CA ASP A 29 -10.30 -0.85 2.62
C ASP A 29 -9.36 0.17 2.00
N GLN A 30 -8.23 -0.33 1.51
CA GLN A 30 -7.23 0.47 0.80
C GLN A 30 -6.88 -0.17 -0.52
N MET A 31 -6.48 0.67 -1.47
CA MET A 31 -5.83 0.19 -2.69
C MET A 31 -4.44 0.79 -2.75
N LEU A 32 -3.47 -0.04 -3.07
CA LEU A 32 -2.08 0.37 -3.25
C LEU A 32 -1.71 0.18 -4.71
N VAL A 33 -1.21 1.22 -5.34
CA VAL A 33 -0.76 1.16 -6.73
C VAL A 33 0.73 1.43 -6.75
N VAL A 34 1.52 0.45 -7.15
CA VAL A 34 2.98 0.58 -7.16
C VAL A 34 3.40 1.45 -8.34
N THR A 35 4.14 2.51 -8.05
CA THR A 35 4.57 3.48 -9.06
C THR A 35 6.06 3.42 -9.36
N ALA A 36 6.87 2.84 -8.46
CA ALA A 36 8.32 2.73 -8.68
C ALA A 36 8.89 1.61 -7.82
N GLY A 37 9.92 0.97 -8.32
CA GLY A 37 10.68 -0.02 -7.58
C GLY A 37 10.00 -1.36 -7.42
N VAL A 38 10.48 -2.14 -6.45
CA VAL A 38 9.98 -3.49 -6.15
C VAL A 38 9.74 -3.59 -4.66
N GLY A 39 8.59 -4.09 -4.28
CA GLY A 39 8.21 -4.23 -2.89
C GLY A 39 7.60 -5.57 -2.56
N ILE A 40 7.11 -5.65 -1.33
CA ILE A 40 6.41 -6.83 -0.81
C ILE A 40 5.17 -6.35 -0.09
N VAL A 41 4.09 -7.09 -0.25
CA VAL A 41 2.92 -6.98 0.60
C VAL A 41 2.70 -8.34 1.23
N ALA A 42 2.34 -8.35 2.50
CA ALA A 42 2.18 -9.60 3.24
C ALA A 42 1.01 -9.53 4.20
N ASP A 43 0.30 -10.63 4.32
CA ASP A 43 -0.64 -10.87 5.41
C ASP A 43 -0.10 -12.01 6.28
N GLU A 44 -0.94 -12.54 7.16
CA GLU A 44 -0.48 -13.57 8.10
C GLU A 44 -0.21 -14.91 7.41
N SER A 45 -0.66 -15.09 6.18
CA SER A 45 -0.55 -16.35 5.45
C SER A 45 0.36 -16.29 4.24
N HIS A 46 0.54 -15.11 3.65
CA HIS A 46 1.21 -14.98 2.36
C HIS A 46 2.07 -13.73 2.30
N GLU A 47 3.17 -13.86 1.55
CA GLU A 47 3.95 -12.72 1.09
C GLU A 47 3.92 -12.70 -0.43
N GLN A 48 3.78 -11.53 -1.01
CA GLN A 48 3.75 -11.37 -2.45
C GLN A 48 4.64 -10.22 -2.88
N GLU A 49 5.50 -10.47 -3.87
CA GLU A 49 6.29 -9.42 -4.48
C GLU A 49 5.40 -8.57 -5.38
N ILE A 50 5.57 -7.25 -5.31
CA ILE A 50 4.83 -6.30 -6.13
C ILE A 50 5.80 -5.37 -6.85
N THR A 51 5.42 -4.95 -8.05
CA THR A 51 6.23 -4.07 -8.87
C THR A 51 5.34 -3.07 -9.60
N VAL A 52 5.96 -2.19 -10.37
CA VAL A 52 5.27 -1.09 -11.06
C VAL A 52 4.08 -1.60 -11.85
N GLY A 53 2.94 -0.97 -11.63
CA GLY A 53 1.68 -1.34 -12.27
C GLY A 53 0.82 -2.30 -11.48
N ASP A 54 1.36 -2.93 -10.43
CA ASP A 54 0.55 -3.81 -9.59
C ASP A 54 -0.39 -2.99 -8.71
N VAL A 55 -1.59 -3.53 -8.51
CA VAL A 55 -2.60 -2.96 -7.64
C VAL A 55 -2.91 -3.98 -6.55
N VAL A 56 -2.82 -3.54 -5.32
CA VAL A 56 -3.09 -4.39 -4.16
C VAL A 56 -4.32 -3.87 -3.44
N HIS A 57 -5.27 -4.75 -3.17
CA HIS A 57 -6.45 -4.40 -2.39
C HIS A 57 -6.27 -4.95 -0.98
N VAL A 58 -6.22 -4.04 -0.01
CA VAL A 58 -6.08 -4.38 1.40
C VAL A 58 -7.44 -4.22 2.07
N LEU A 59 -7.94 -5.30 2.65
CA LEU A 59 -9.26 -5.30 3.25
C LEU A 59 -9.24 -4.69 4.64
N GLN A 60 -10.35 -4.07 5.01
CA GLN A 60 -10.56 -3.53 6.34
C GLN A 60 -10.31 -4.62 7.40
N GLY A 61 -9.55 -4.28 8.42
CA GLY A 61 -9.28 -5.19 9.53
C GLY A 61 -8.24 -6.26 9.26
N GLU A 62 -7.77 -6.38 8.04
CA GLU A 62 -6.74 -7.36 7.71
C GLU A 62 -5.39 -6.91 8.28
N ASN A 63 -4.75 -7.80 9.01
CA ASN A 63 -3.42 -7.52 9.56
C ASN A 63 -2.39 -7.77 8.46
N HIS A 64 -1.64 -6.73 8.11
CA HIS A 64 -0.70 -6.81 7.00
C HIS A 64 0.49 -5.88 7.21
N TRP A 65 1.50 -6.06 6.36
CA TRP A 65 2.57 -5.09 6.22
C TRP A 65 2.97 -4.99 4.76
N HIS A 66 3.60 -3.89 4.41
CA HIS A 66 4.16 -3.71 3.08
C HIS A 66 5.44 -2.89 3.17
N GLY A 67 6.24 -2.94 2.13
CA GLY A 67 7.49 -2.23 2.10
C GLY A 67 8.33 -2.57 0.88
N ALA A 68 9.55 -2.05 0.87
CA ALA A 68 10.51 -2.28 -0.20
C ALA A 68 11.27 -3.59 0.03
N ARG A 69 11.69 -4.22 -1.05
CA ARG A 69 12.59 -5.37 -0.93
C ARG A 69 13.96 -4.91 -0.43
N ALA A 70 14.72 -5.87 0.11
CA ALA A 70 15.99 -5.57 0.78
C ALA A 70 16.98 -4.83 -0.11
N ASN A 71 16.94 -5.05 -1.41
CA ASN A 71 17.87 -4.44 -2.36
C ASN A 71 17.21 -3.49 -3.34
N SER A 72 16.01 -2.99 -3.00
CA SER A 72 15.27 -2.07 -3.86
C SER A 72 14.57 -1.02 -3.02
N TYR A 73 14.29 0.12 -3.61
CA TYR A 73 13.31 1.05 -3.07
C TYR A 73 11.93 0.69 -3.64
N MET A 74 10.88 1.30 -3.07
CA MET A 74 9.53 1.13 -3.60
C MET A 74 8.69 2.35 -3.27
N SER A 75 7.86 2.76 -4.22
CA SER A 75 6.89 3.82 -4.01
C SER A 75 5.52 3.35 -4.47
N HIS A 76 4.49 3.78 -3.76
CA HIS A 76 3.12 3.49 -4.16
C HIS A 76 2.20 4.65 -3.83
N ILE A 77 1.07 4.67 -4.51
CA ILE A 77 -0.05 5.55 -4.16
C ILE A 77 -1.01 4.73 -3.32
N THR A 78 -1.43 5.28 -2.20
CA THR A 78 -2.47 4.68 -1.36
C THR A 78 -3.77 5.42 -1.61
N ILE A 79 -4.83 4.68 -1.89
CA ILE A 79 -6.17 5.23 -2.10
C ILE A 79 -7.07 4.65 -1.03
N THR A 80 -7.72 5.53 -0.28
CA THR A 80 -8.66 5.14 0.77
C THR A 80 -9.96 5.90 0.61
N ALA A 81 -11.05 5.31 1.10
CA ALA A 81 -12.32 6.02 1.15
C ALA A 81 -12.25 7.15 2.18
N ALA A 82 -12.80 8.29 1.85
CA ALA A 82 -12.91 9.41 2.78
C ALA A 82 -13.98 9.09 3.83
N GLU A 83 -13.69 9.49 5.06
CA GLU A 83 -14.65 9.29 6.16
C GLU A 83 -15.47 10.52 6.42
#